data_d2bdbd55df616af39ad9ae4ae9b3855e
#
_entry.id   d2bdbd55df616af39ad9ae4ae9b3855e
#
_cell.length_a   1.000
_cell.length_b   1.000
_cell.length_c   1.000
_cell.angle_alpha   90.00
_cell.angle_beta   90.00
_cell.angle_gamma   90.00
#
_symmetry.space_group_name_H-M   'P 1'
#
loop_
_entity.id
_entity.type
_entity.pdbx_description
1 polymer ?
#
loop_
_entity_poly.entity_id
_entity_poly.type
_entity_poly.pdbx_seq_one_letter_code
_entity_poly.pdbx_strand_id
1 'polypeptide(L)'
;MNVCSVIVNAKPKNAPKISELLAEMEGVDVFGGVEEGKIIITLEDSGEKALADKMAAINDIKGVINATMVFHQEEDDTAMEEEIV
;
A
#
# COMPACT_ATOMS: atom_id res chain seq x y z
N MET A 1 8.84 -10.56 8.23
CA MET A 1 8.11 -9.31 7.97
C MET A 1 7.88 -9.13 6.48
N ASN A 2 6.70 -8.77 6.10
CA ASN A 2 6.33 -8.57 4.71
C ASN A 2 6.14 -7.09 4.41
N VAL A 3 6.64 -6.67 3.26
CA VAL A 3 6.49 -5.29 2.80
C VAL A 3 5.88 -5.31 1.41
N CYS A 4 4.83 -4.53 1.22
CA CYS A 4 4.17 -4.39 -0.08
C CYS A 4 4.19 -2.95 -0.52
N SER A 5 4.45 -2.73 -1.80
CA SER A 5 4.26 -1.43 -2.41
C SER A 5 2.90 -1.43 -3.10
N VAL A 6 2.12 -0.42 -2.84
CA VAL A 6 0.74 -0.36 -3.31
C VAL A 6 0.48 1.01 -3.91
N ILE A 7 -0.26 1.02 -5.01
CA ILE A 7 -0.74 2.27 -5.59
C ILE A 7 -2.23 2.36 -5.29
N VAL A 8 -2.61 3.39 -4.55
CA VAL A 8 -4.00 3.65 -4.22
C VAL A 8 -4.54 4.68 -5.20
N ASN A 9 -5.48 4.28 -6.01
CA ASN A 9 -6.09 5.18 -6.98
C ASN A 9 -7.30 5.86 -6.39
N ALA A 10 -7.35 7.17 -6.51
CA ALA A 10 -8.45 7.98 -6.02
C ALA A 10 -8.61 9.19 -6.92
N LYS A 11 -9.77 9.85 -6.83
CA LYS A 11 -9.93 11.10 -7.56
C LYS A 11 -9.03 12.15 -6.92
N PRO A 12 -8.35 12.98 -7.72
CA PRO A 12 -7.41 13.97 -7.18
C PRO A 12 -8.00 14.85 -6.09
N LYS A 13 -9.26 15.18 -6.18
CA LYS A 13 -9.91 16.04 -5.16
C LYS A 13 -10.03 15.34 -3.81
N ASN A 14 -10.05 14.02 -3.80
CA ASN A 14 -10.19 13.23 -2.57
C ASN A 14 -8.84 12.73 -2.06
N ALA A 15 -7.83 12.76 -2.91
CA ALA A 15 -6.54 12.17 -2.59
C ALA A 15 -5.87 12.75 -1.33
N PRO A 16 -5.87 14.06 -1.09
CA PRO A 16 -5.26 14.59 0.12
C PRO A 16 -5.85 14.01 1.40
N LYS A 17 -7.17 13.91 1.44
CA LYS A 17 -7.84 13.36 2.62
C LYS A 17 -7.55 11.88 2.77
N ILE A 18 -7.55 11.15 1.65
CA ILE A 18 -7.25 9.73 1.68
C ILE A 18 -5.82 9.50 2.14
N SER A 19 -4.87 10.32 1.67
CA SER A 19 -3.48 10.18 2.10
C SER A 19 -3.33 10.39 3.61
N GLU A 20 -4.10 11.32 4.18
CA GLU A 20 -4.07 11.52 5.61
C GLU A 20 -4.58 10.29 6.36
N LEU A 21 -5.66 9.69 5.88
CA LEU A 21 -6.20 8.48 6.48
C LEU A 21 -5.21 7.33 6.38
N LEU A 22 -4.56 7.20 5.23
CA LEU A 22 -3.56 6.15 5.04
C LEU A 22 -2.37 6.34 5.98
N ALA A 23 -1.93 7.58 6.13
CA ALA A 23 -0.79 7.88 7.01
C ALA A 23 -1.08 7.56 8.47
N GLU A 24 -2.34 7.56 8.87
CA GLU A 24 -2.73 7.21 10.22
C GLU A 24 -2.79 5.71 10.46
N MET A 25 -2.80 4.93 9.41
CA MET A 25 -2.85 3.48 9.55
C MET A 25 -1.49 2.93 9.99
N GLU A 26 -1.51 2.01 10.94
CA GLU A 26 -0.30 1.38 11.41
C GLU A 26 0.34 0.56 10.29
N GLY A 27 1.65 0.71 10.13
CA GLY A 27 2.39 -0.03 9.12
C GLY A 27 2.27 0.53 7.70
N VAL A 28 1.66 1.69 7.54
CA VAL A 28 1.50 2.34 6.25
C VAL A 28 2.37 3.58 6.16
N ASP A 29 3.17 3.68 5.11
CA ASP A 29 3.95 4.88 4.81
C ASP A 29 3.51 5.43 3.46
N VAL A 30 3.28 6.73 3.40
CA VAL A 30 2.87 7.40 2.17
C VAL A 30 4.07 8.10 1.55
N PHE A 31 4.34 7.82 0.28
CA PHE A 31 5.52 8.35 -0.40
C PHE A 31 5.23 9.43 -1.44
N GLY A 32 4.02 9.56 -1.91
CA GLY A 32 3.71 10.61 -2.86
C GLY A 32 2.61 10.23 -3.82
N GLY A 33 2.52 11.00 -4.91
CA GLY A 33 1.50 10.76 -5.93
C GLY A 33 0.13 11.30 -5.58
N VAL A 34 0.01 12.01 -4.46
CA VAL A 34 -1.27 12.51 -3.98
C VAL A 34 -1.95 13.44 -4.97
N GLU A 35 -1.19 14.35 -5.57
CA GLU A 35 -1.74 15.33 -6.49
C GLU A 35 -2.31 14.68 -7.75
N GLU A 36 -1.77 13.54 -8.12
CA GLU A 36 -2.21 12.83 -9.33
C GLU A 36 -3.33 11.84 -9.06
N GLY A 37 -3.68 11.66 -7.80
CA GLY A 37 -4.68 10.66 -7.45
C GLY A 37 -4.15 9.24 -7.43
N LYS A 38 -2.83 9.07 -7.54
CA LYS A 38 -2.17 7.77 -7.49
C LYS A 38 -1.24 7.77 -6.30
N ILE A 39 -1.79 7.51 -5.14
CA ILE A 39 -1.03 7.58 -3.90
C ILE A 39 -0.15 6.35 -3.76
N ILE A 40 1.15 6.57 -3.67
CA ILE A 40 2.11 5.48 -3.53
C ILE A 40 2.36 5.27 -2.05
N ILE A 41 2.11 4.05 -1.60
CA ILE A 41 2.30 3.69 -0.19
C ILE A 41 3.06 2.38 -0.09
N THR A 42 3.61 2.14 1.09
CA THR A 42 4.10 0.81 1.45
C THR A 42 3.30 0.33 2.65
N LEU A 43 3.03 -0.97 2.65
CA LEU A 43 2.40 -1.65 3.77
C LEU A 43 3.41 -2.60 4.39
N GLU A 44 3.49 -2.59 5.70
CA GLU A 44 4.41 -3.44 6.42
C GLU A 44 3.66 -4.17 7.51
N ASP A 45 3.79 -5.49 7.55
CA ASP A 45 3.17 -6.28 8.60
C ASP A 45 3.90 -7.61 8.74
N SER A 46 3.63 -8.29 9.85
CA SER A 46 4.30 -9.55 10.16
C SER A 46 3.69 -10.76 9.46
N GLY A 47 2.50 -10.65 8.88
CA GLY A 47 1.84 -11.78 8.26
C GLY A 47 1.09 -11.41 6.99
N GLU A 48 0.98 -12.38 6.07
CA GLU A 48 0.26 -12.17 4.82
C GLU A 48 -1.21 -11.87 5.02
N LYS A 49 -1.83 -12.50 6.01
CA LYS A 49 -3.24 -12.28 6.28
C LYS A 49 -3.48 -10.84 6.74
N ALA A 50 -2.59 -10.33 7.58
CA ALA A 50 -2.71 -8.96 8.05
C ALA A 50 -2.56 -7.97 6.91
N LEU A 51 -1.66 -8.24 5.96
CA LEU A 51 -1.51 -7.41 4.78
C LEU A 51 -2.77 -7.43 3.92
N ALA A 52 -3.35 -8.62 3.73
CA ALA A 52 -4.59 -8.75 2.96
C ALA A 52 -5.73 -7.99 3.62
N ASP A 53 -5.83 -8.05 4.94
CA ASP A 53 -6.85 -7.33 5.68
C ASP A 53 -6.67 -5.83 5.53
N LYS A 54 -5.43 -5.35 5.55
CA LYS A 54 -5.15 -3.92 5.34
C LYS A 54 -5.50 -3.49 3.93
N MET A 55 -5.20 -4.32 2.94
CA MET A 55 -5.57 -4.03 1.55
C MET A 55 -7.08 -3.91 1.42
N ALA A 56 -7.82 -4.81 2.05
CA ALA A 56 -9.27 -4.75 2.02
C ALA A 56 -9.78 -3.48 2.68
N ALA A 57 -9.20 -3.11 3.82
CA ALA A 57 -9.59 -1.89 4.51
C ALA A 57 -9.32 -0.64 3.67
N ILE A 58 -8.20 -0.62 2.96
CA ILE A 58 -7.86 0.50 2.07
C ILE A 58 -8.88 0.60 0.94
N ASN A 59 -9.24 -0.52 0.33
CA ASN A 59 -10.23 -0.52 -0.73
C ASN A 59 -11.62 -0.06 -0.25
N ASP A 60 -11.90 -0.22 1.04
CA ASP A 60 -13.17 0.21 1.62
C ASP A 60 -13.21 1.69 1.99
N ILE A 61 -12.09 2.38 1.93
CA ILE A 61 -12.06 3.81 2.24
C ILE A 61 -12.89 4.57 1.22
N LYS A 62 -13.81 5.40 1.70
CA LYS A 62 -14.65 6.18 0.82
C LYS A 62 -13.80 7.14 -0.01
N GLY A 63 -13.98 7.09 -1.31
CA GLY A 63 -13.22 7.91 -2.24
C GLY A 63 -12.08 7.16 -2.92
N VAL A 64 -11.72 5.98 -2.44
CA VAL A 64 -10.73 5.14 -3.10
C VAL A 64 -11.39 4.40 -4.25
N ILE A 65 -10.80 4.50 -5.43
CA ILE A 65 -11.29 3.78 -6.61
C ILE A 65 -10.84 2.34 -6.53
N ASN A 66 -9.55 2.14 -6.31
CA ASN A 66 -8.98 0.82 -6.06
C ASN A 66 -7.59 0.96 -5.46
N ALA A 67 -7.06 -0.14 -4.96
CA ALA A 67 -5.68 -0.21 -4.49
C ALA A 67 -5.06 -1.44 -5.13
N THR A 68 -3.90 -1.25 -5.75
CA THR A 68 -3.21 -2.32 -6.50
C THR A 68 -1.84 -2.55 -5.91
N MET A 69 -1.55 -3.79 -5.58
CA MET A 69 -0.22 -4.16 -5.12
C MET A 69 0.70 -4.25 -6.33
N VAL A 70 1.79 -3.50 -6.31
CA VAL A 70 2.74 -3.49 -7.42
C VAL A 70 4.03 -4.20 -7.07
N PHE A 71 4.30 -4.39 -5.80
CA PHE A 71 5.51 -5.06 -5.35
C PHE A 71 5.28 -5.67 -3.98
N HIS A 72 5.75 -6.89 -3.79
CA HIS A 72 5.69 -7.56 -2.50
C HIS A 72 7.04 -8.18 -2.20
N GLN A 73 7.59 -7.85 -1.06
CA GLN A 73 8.87 -8.39 -0.63
C GLN A 73 8.74 -9.02 0.74
N GLU A 74 9.20 -10.24 0.86
CA GLU A 74 9.34 -10.89 2.14
C GLU A 74 10.78 -10.73 2.58
N GLU A 75 10.99 -10.53 3.86
CA GLU A 75 12.33 -10.48 4.38
C GLU A 75 12.88 -11.89 4.53
N ASP A 76 13.20 -12.48 3.41
CA ASP A 76 13.74 -13.81 3.30
C ASP A 76 14.83 -13.74 2.25
N ASP A 77 16.06 -13.92 2.66
CA ASP A 77 17.21 -13.81 1.78
C ASP A 77 17.14 -14.76 0.60
N THR A 78 16.58 -15.92 0.81
CA THR A 78 16.46 -16.91 -0.25
C THR A 78 15.54 -16.44 -1.37
N ALA A 79 14.46 -15.82 -1.01
CA ALA A 79 13.51 -15.31 -2.01
C ALA A 79 14.12 -14.24 -2.86
N MET A 80 14.94 -13.38 -2.28
CA MET A 80 15.57 -12.31 -3.02
C MET A 80 16.54 -12.83 -4.07
N GLU A 81 17.23 -13.88 -3.76
CA GLU A 81 18.18 -14.47 -4.69
C GLU A 81 17.50 -15.03 -5.93
N GLU A 82 16.33 -15.57 -5.75
CA GLU A 82 15.59 -16.14 -6.86
C GLU A 82 15.09 -15.09 -7.84
N GLU A 83 14.78 -13.93 -7.36
CA GLU A 83 14.26 -12.87 -8.19
C GLU A 83 15.28 -12.27 -9.14
N ILE A 84 16.52 -12.40 -8.82
CA ILE A 84 17.58 -11.85 -9.65
C ILE A 84 17.79 -12.66 -10.93
N VAL A 85 17.38 -13.87 -10.90
CA VAL A 85 17.51 -14.76 -12.06
C VAL A 85 16.40 -14.51 -13.10
#